data_64baa7a4fc0a59ba78990473cdef7af0
#
_entry.id   64baa7a4fc0a59ba78990473cdef7af0
#
_cell.length_a   1.000
_cell.length_b   1.000
_cell.length_c   1.000
_cell.angle_alpha   90.00
_cell.angle_beta   90.00
_cell.angle_gamma   90.00
#
_symmetry.space_group_name_H-M   'P 1'
#
loop_
_entity.id
_entity.type
_entity.pdbx_description
1 polymer ?
#
loop_
_entity_poly.entity_id
_entity_poly.type
_entity_poly.pdbx_seq_one_letter_code
_entity_poly.pdbx_strand_id
1 'polypeptide(L)'
;MPETDPYSEENGVVDGRAIESPNDADIGEQEILKRIERYEPFTASVATPFYYTSNVALARNGARGDILFAPTAGITYAPRFTRTLFGSFTLQQQSFYYNKYSGLDFGSFDFRAGLSYVLPKLHDLMLRAEYGYNRLTSSNSFNEFFSNHSIFLGAELPFRIGRAQQFSLGADTNISLHADPAPPRRHEFDIYAGYAVNLTRSLTIGAVGRIFVRDYENIDRTDVSEVFALTANYRITKCFSASAASTLAWSQSSMSAFDYKVANLGGALSLSFKF
;
A
#
# COMPACT_ATOMS: atom_id res chain seq x y z
N MET A 1 22.03 22.03 21.80
CA MET A 1 20.74 21.33 21.67
C MET A 1 20.85 20.46 20.43
N PRO A 2 20.66 19.15 20.49
CA PRO A 2 20.65 18.35 19.28
C PRO A 2 19.43 18.77 18.45
N GLU A 3 19.70 19.18 17.23
CA GLU A 3 18.70 19.57 16.24
C GLU A 3 17.90 18.32 15.88
N THR A 4 16.67 18.33 16.25
CA THR A 4 15.76 17.21 16.13
C THR A 4 15.23 17.13 14.71
N ASP A 5 15.49 16.01 14.05
CA ASP A 5 15.06 15.72 12.68
C ASP A 5 13.54 15.51 12.59
N PRO A 6 12.79 16.30 11.81
CA PRO A 6 11.33 16.19 11.72
C PRO A 6 10.84 14.99 10.89
N TYR A 7 11.74 14.25 10.22
CA TYR A 7 11.38 13.26 9.18
C TYR A 7 11.75 11.84 9.56
N SER A 8 11.45 11.46 10.76
CA SER A 8 11.84 10.17 11.24
C SER A 8 10.66 9.20 11.33
N GLU A 9 10.71 8.17 10.53
CA GLU A 9 9.75 7.07 10.54
C GLU A 9 10.03 6.12 11.69
N GLU A 10 9.14 6.07 12.67
CA GLU A 10 9.19 5.11 13.78
C GLU A 10 8.17 3.99 13.57
N ASN A 11 8.09 3.41 12.39
CA ASN A 11 7.46 2.11 12.11
C ASN A 11 7.71 1.82 10.64
N GLY A 12 7.93 0.57 10.30
CA GLY A 12 8.15 0.14 8.93
C GLY A 12 7.14 0.77 7.99
N VAL A 13 7.64 1.41 6.95
CA VAL A 13 6.84 2.03 5.91
C VAL A 13 5.99 0.95 5.29
N VAL A 14 4.73 0.94 5.63
CA VAL A 14 3.72 0.35 4.78
C VAL A 14 3.22 1.50 3.94
N ASP A 15 3.51 1.46 2.66
CA ASP A 15 3.09 2.46 1.68
C ASP A 15 1.57 2.60 1.76
N GLY A 16 1.11 3.78 2.17
CA GLY A 16 -0.27 4.04 2.52
C GLY A 16 -1.24 4.05 1.35
N ARG A 17 -1.46 2.94 0.68
CA ARG A 17 -2.42 2.79 -0.41
C ARG A 17 -3.62 1.97 0.01
N ALA A 18 -4.82 2.40 -0.36
CA ALA A 18 -6.04 1.65 -0.12
C ALA A 18 -6.16 0.48 -1.10
N ILE A 19 -6.34 -0.74 -0.60
CA ILE A 19 -6.55 -1.93 -1.40
C ILE A 19 -7.98 -1.97 -1.90
N GLU A 20 -8.17 -2.06 -3.20
CA GLU A 20 -9.45 -2.38 -3.83
C GLU A 20 -9.76 -3.86 -3.76
N SER A 21 -8.73 -4.66 -3.99
CA SER A 21 -8.76 -6.11 -3.99
C SER A 21 -7.82 -6.64 -2.94
N PRO A 22 -8.10 -7.80 -2.31
CA PRO A 22 -7.14 -8.49 -1.46
C PRO A 22 -5.79 -8.79 -2.15
N ASN A 23 -5.78 -8.71 -3.48
CA ASN A 23 -4.59 -8.94 -4.31
C ASN A 23 -3.75 -7.67 -4.53
N ASP A 24 -4.29 -6.50 -4.20
CA ASP A 24 -3.52 -5.26 -4.21
C ASP A 24 -2.78 -5.13 -2.88
N ALA A 25 -1.45 -5.05 -2.92
CA ALA A 25 -0.60 -5.10 -1.74
C ALA A 25 -0.68 -3.88 -0.80
N ASP A 26 -1.61 -2.96 -1.04
CA ASP A 26 -1.66 -1.68 -0.35
C ASP A 26 -3.00 -1.40 0.35
N ILE A 27 -3.04 -1.42 1.67
CA ILE A 27 -4.25 -1.15 2.48
C ILE A 27 -4.49 0.35 2.75
N GLY A 28 -3.66 1.25 2.25
CA GLY A 28 -3.84 2.69 2.45
C GLY A 28 -3.62 3.14 3.89
N GLU A 29 -2.57 2.67 4.54
CA GLU A 29 -2.16 3.21 5.82
C GLU A 29 -1.57 4.61 5.66
N GLN A 30 -2.07 5.57 6.44
CA GLN A 30 -1.41 6.85 6.62
C GLN A 30 -0.56 6.83 7.88
N GLU A 31 0.71 7.11 7.74
CA GLU A 31 1.58 7.31 8.89
C GLU A 31 1.60 8.78 9.31
N ILE A 32 1.44 9.04 10.61
CA ILE A 32 1.73 10.34 11.18
C ILE A 32 3.25 10.45 11.27
N LEU A 33 3.83 11.41 10.56
CA LEU A 33 5.26 11.68 10.58
C LEU A 33 5.76 11.89 12.02
N LYS A 34 6.54 10.96 12.51
CA LYS A 34 7.18 11.01 13.82
C LYS A 34 8.65 11.35 13.68
N ARG A 35 9.21 11.88 14.75
CA ARG A 35 10.62 12.22 14.84
C ARG A 35 11.44 10.98 15.19
N ILE A 36 12.46 10.61 14.39
CA ILE A 36 13.43 9.55 14.73
C ILE A 36 14.54 10.12 15.62
N GLU A 37 14.78 9.44 16.73
CA GLU A 37 15.90 9.72 17.61
C GLU A 37 17.19 9.04 17.13
N ARG A 38 17.08 7.95 16.37
CA ARG A 38 18.21 7.15 15.88
C ARG A 38 18.00 6.78 14.41
N TYR A 39 19.05 6.92 13.63
CA TYR A 39 19.07 6.49 12.23
C TYR A 39 19.23 4.98 12.12
N GLU A 40 18.19 4.28 11.72
CA GLU A 40 18.12 2.82 11.54
C GLU A 40 17.60 2.53 10.13
N PRO A 41 18.50 2.53 9.11
CA PRO A 41 18.07 2.50 7.71
C PRO A 41 17.55 1.14 7.25
N PHE A 42 17.78 0.07 8.00
CA PHE A 42 17.31 -1.26 7.62
C PHE A 42 16.08 -1.65 8.43
N THR A 43 15.08 -2.17 7.75
CA THR A 43 13.89 -2.74 8.39
C THR A 43 13.66 -4.14 7.82
N ALA A 44 13.53 -5.14 8.68
CA ALA A 44 13.06 -6.47 8.33
C ALA A 44 11.69 -6.69 8.97
N SER A 45 10.71 -7.16 8.21
CA SER A 45 9.34 -7.33 8.69
C SER A 45 8.75 -8.67 8.26
N VAL A 46 7.87 -9.20 9.10
CA VAL A 46 7.00 -10.35 8.81
C VAL A 46 5.61 -10.01 9.32
N ALA A 47 4.59 -10.28 8.52
CA ALA A 47 3.20 -10.08 8.89
C ALA A 47 2.35 -11.30 8.51
N THR A 48 1.22 -11.45 9.21
CA THR A 48 0.25 -12.54 8.98
C THR A 48 -1.14 -11.97 8.80
N PRO A 49 -1.43 -11.29 7.67
CA PRO A 49 -2.74 -10.74 7.39
C PRO A 49 -3.80 -11.82 7.15
N PHE A 50 -5.00 -11.56 7.66
CA PHE A 50 -6.23 -12.30 7.36
C PHE A 50 -7.28 -11.33 6.88
N TYR A 51 -7.93 -11.63 5.77
CA TYR A 51 -8.96 -10.79 5.18
C TYR A 51 -10.20 -11.60 4.84
N TYR A 52 -11.36 -10.99 5.07
CA TYR A 52 -12.60 -11.37 4.41
C TYR A 52 -12.82 -10.42 3.24
N THR A 53 -13.12 -10.95 2.06
CA THR A 53 -13.59 -10.19 0.91
C THR A 53 -15.01 -10.59 0.57
N SER A 54 -15.85 -9.61 0.25
CA SER A 54 -17.23 -9.87 -0.18
C SER A 54 -17.36 -10.28 -1.65
N ASN A 55 -16.28 -10.08 -2.45
CA ASN A 55 -16.30 -10.30 -3.89
C ASN A 55 -14.91 -10.71 -4.39
N VAL A 56 -14.57 -11.98 -4.23
CA VAL A 56 -13.25 -12.54 -4.56
C VAL A 56 -12.88 -12.41 -6.04
N ALA A 57 -13.86 -12.49 -6.93
CA ALA A 57 -13.67 -12.43 -8.39
C ALA A 57 -13.86 -11.01 -8.97
N LEU A 58 -14.15 -9.99 -8.12
CA LEU A 58 -14.53 -8.64 -8.55
C LEU A 58 -15.62 -8.65 -9.62
N ALA A 59 -16.60 -9.54 -9.45
CA ALA A 59 -17.68 -9.74 -10.38
C ALA A 59 -18.78 -8.66 -10.21
N ARG A 60 -19.37 -8.21 -11.32
CA ARG A 60 -20.52 -7.30 -11.31
C ARG A 60 -21.74 -7.91 -10.65
N ASN A 61 -22.03 -9.17 -11.00
CA ASN A 61 -23.17 -9.92 -10.51
C ASN A 61 -22.71 -11.24 -9.91
N GLY A 62 -23.44 -11.73 -8.92
CA GLY A 62 -23.11 -13.01 -8.28
C GLY A 62 -21.85 -12.96 -7.45
N ALA A 63 -21.56 -11.81 -6.83
CA ALA A 63 -20.43 -11.64 -5.92
C ALA A 63 -20.33 -12.76 -4.89
N ARG A 64 -19.13 -13.29 -4.70
CA ARG A 64 -18.88 -14.40 -3.77
C ARG A 64 -17.80 -14.02 -2.80
N GLY A 65 -18.10 -14.14 -1.52
CA GLY A 65 -17.14 -13.85 -0.46
C GLY A 65 -16.24 -15.03 -0.15
N ASP A 66 -15.01 -14.70 0.27
CA ASP A 66 -14.06 -15.66 0.79
C ASP A 66 -13.21 -15.06 1.92
N ILE A 67 -12.51 -15.92 2.64
CA ILE A 67 -11.46 -15.55 3.60
C ILE A 67 -10.13 -15.90 2.95
N LEU A 68 -9.18 -15.01 3.06
CA LEU A 68 -7.82 -15.26 2.60
C LEU A 68 -6.82 -15.01 3.72
N PHE A 69 -5.75 -15.77 3.71
CA PHE A 69 -4.55 -15.60 4.52
C PHE A 69 -3.41 -15.17 3.61
N ALA A 70 -2.73 -14.06 3.96
CA ALA A 70 -1.74 -13.46 3.08
C ALA A 70 -0.41 -13.17 3.79
N PRO A 71 0.34 -14.23 4.26
CA PRO A 71 1.61 -14.04 4.95
C PRO A 71 2.58 -13.25 4.08
N THR A 72 3.26 -12.31 4.71
CA THR A 72 4.15 -11.36 4.05
C THR A 72 5.48 -11.32 4.79
N ALA A 73 6.58 -11.25 4.05
CA ALA A 73 7.91 -10.99 4.58
C ALA A 73 8.61 -9.95 3.70
N GLY A 74 9.32 -9.01 4.31
CA GLY A 74 9.98 -7.95 3.56
C GLY A 74 11.22 -7.41 4.24
N ILE A 75 12.07 -6.78 3.43
CA ILE A 75 13.26 -6.05 3.86
C ILE A 75 13.26 -4.70 3.15
N THR A 76 13.43 -3.64 3.91
CA THR A 76 13.56 -2.27 3.39
C THR A 76 14.90 -1.70 3.81
N TYR A 77 15.58 -1.04 2.88
CA TYR A 77 16.74 -0.18 3.13
C TYR A 77 16.40 1.24 2.73
N ALA A 78 16.31 2.14 3.72
CA ALA A 78 15.92 3.55 3.56
C ALA A 78 17.09 4.48 3.91
N PRO A 79 18.10 4.66 3.00
CA PRO A 79 19.23 5.54 3.24
C PRO A 79 18.82 6.99 3.20
N ARG A 80 19.37 7.78 4.10
CA ARG A 80 19.25 9.22 4.11
C ARG A 80 20.46 9.85 3.43
N PHE A 81 20.28 10.47 2.28
CA PHE A 81 21.36 11.13 1.54
C PHE A 81 21.60 12.57 2.00
N THR A 82 20.51 13.30 2.27
CA THR A 82 20.55 14.68 2.81
C THR A 82 19.45 14.86 3.87
N ARG A 83 19.26 16.06 4.39
CA ARG A 83 18.13 16.37 5.29
C ARG A 83 16.75 16.27 4.62
N THR A 84 16.72 16.31 3.30
CA THR A 84 15.48 16.37 2.50
C THR A 84 15.41 15.32 1.41
N LEU A 85 16.46 14.54 1.18
CA LEU A 85 16.53 13.49 0.16
C LEU A 85 16.80 12.14 0.82
N PHE A 86 15.89 11.20 0.58
CA PHE A 86 15.91 9.84 1.09
C PHE A 86 15.86 8.85 -0.06
N GLY A 87 16.52 7.71 0.12
CA GLY A 87 16.36 6.55 -0.77
C GLY A 87 15.39 5.54 -0.16
N SER A 88 14.84 4.70 -0.99
CA SER A 88 14.02 3.56 -0.58
C SER A 88 14.34 2.36 -1.48
N PHE A 89 14.66 1.22 -0.87
CA PHE A 89 14.85 -0.05 -1.56
C PHE A 89 14.10 -1.12 -0.78
N THR A 90 13.06 -1.68 -1.38
CA THR A 90 12.19 -2.66 -0.73
C THR A 90 12.15 -3.95 -1.52
N LEU A 91 12.28 -5.06 -0.84
CA LEU A 91 12.01 -6.41 -1.33
C LEU A 91 10.89 -6.99 -0.46
N GLN A 92 9.84 -7.48 -1.08
CA GLN A 92 8.71 -8.08 -0.37
C GLN A 92 8.26 -9.36 -1.09
N GLN A 93 7.98 -10.38 -0.30
CA GLN A 93 7.30 -11.58 -0.74
C GLN A 93 6.00 -11.73 0.04
N GLN A 94 4.90 -11.90 -0.68
CA GLN A 94 3.58 -12.16 -0.13
C GLN A 94 3.00 -13.41 -0.80
N SER A 95 2.27 -14.23 -0.04
CA SER A 95 1.55 -15.38 -0.57
C SER A 95 0.09 -15.26 -0.22
N PHE A 96 -0.80 -15.59 -1.14
CA PHE A 96 -2.24 -15.48 -0.97
C PHE A 96 -2.88 -16.86 -1.00
N TYR A 97 -3.55 -17.23 0.08
CA TYR A 97 -4.23 -18.50 0.26
C TYR A 97 -5.72 -18.28 0.49
N TYR A 98 -6.54 -18.74 -0.43
CA TYR A 98 -7.99 -18.60 -0.39
C TYR A 98 -8.63 -19.83 0.27
N ASN A 99 -9.59 -19.61 1.16
CA ASN A 99 -10.20 -20.71 1.90
C ASN A 99 -11.11 -21.58 1.02
N LYS A 100 -11.96 -20.98 0.19
CA LYS A 100 -12.91 -21.69 -0.70
C LYS A 100 -12.38 -21.83 -2.11
N TYR A 101 -11.60 -20.86 -2.58
CA TYR A 101 -11.15 -20.75 -3.95
C TYR A 101 -9.63 -20.98 -4.06
N SER A 102 -9.14 -22.08 -3.51
CA SER A 102 -7.70 -22.42 -3.50
C SER A 102 -7.05 -22.49 -4.89
N GLY A 103 -7.85 -22.62 -5.96
CA GLY A 103 -7.36 -22.47 -7.33
C GLY A 103 -6.89 -21.06 -7.69
N LEU A 104 -7.21 -20.05 -6.84
CA LEU A 104 -6.73 -18.68 -6.96
C LEU A 104 -5.50 -18.38 -6.10
N ASP A 105 -4.94 -19.38 -5.43
CA ASP A 105 -3.75 -19.20 -4.60
C ASP A 105 -2.54 -18.80 -5.44
N PHE A 106 -1.82 -17.77 -5.02
CA PHE A 106 -0.64 -17.27 -5.73
C PHE A 106 0.37 -16.62 -4.79
N GLY A 107 1.58 -16.42 -5.30
CA GLY A 107 2.64 -15.64 -4.66
C GLY A 107 2.87 -14.33 -5.41
N SER A 108 3.17 -13.25 -4.69
CA SER A 108 3.60 -11.96 -5.22
C SER A 108 4.99 -11.64 -4.69
N PHE A 109 5.91 -11.39 -5.58
CA PHE A 109 7.22 -10.82 -5.28
C PHE A 109 7.27 -9.39 -5.78
N ASP A 110 7.62 -8.47 -4.90
CA ASP A 110 7.73 -7.04 -5.19
C ASP A 110 9.14 -6.55 -4.90
N PHE A 111 9.70 -5.83 -5.85
CA PHE A 111 10.91 -5.03 -5.69
C PHE A 111 10.58 -3.58 -6.01
N ARG A 112 10.98 -2.67 -5.12
CA ARG A 112 10.88 -1.23 -5.35
C ARG A 112 12.20 -0.57 -5.05
N ALA A 113 12.58 0.42 -5.87
CA ALA A 113 13.77 1.24 -5.66
C ALA A 113 13.47 2.68 -6.07
N GLY A 114 13.69 3.64 -5.19
CA GLY A 114 13.35 5.02 -5.49
C GLY A 114 13.95 6.05 -4.57
N LEU A 115 13.46 7.27 -4.76
CA LEU A 115 13.85 8.46 -4.04
C LEU A 115 12.62 9.22 -3.55
N SER A 116 12.73 9.77 -2.35
CA SER A 116 11.75 10.70 -1.79
C SER A 116 12.43 12.02 -1.48
N TYR A 117 11.82 13.12 -1.88
CA TYR A 117 12.31 14.46 -1.64
C TYR A 117 11.27 15.30 -0.90
N VAL A 118 11.66 15.84 0.24
CA VAL A 118 10.80 16.68 1.08
C VAL A 118 11.10 18.14 0.81
N LEU A 119 10.06 18.95 0.65
CA LEU A 119 10.10 20.39 0.40
C LEU A 119 9.59 21.14 1.66
N PRO A 120 10.44 21.47 2.65
CA PRO A 120 10.00 22.11 3.90
C PRO A 120 9.32 23.47 3.69
N LYS A 121 9.72 24.20 2.66
CA LYS A 121 9.13 25.51 2.31
C LYS A 121 7.70 25.41 1.78
N LEU A 122 7.26 24.23 1.35
CA LEU A 122 5.92 23.93 0.85
C LEU A 122 5.14 23.03 1.81
N HIS A 123 5.19 23.33 3.11
CA HIS A 123 4.49 22.58 4.17
C HIS A 123 4.91 21.10 4.21
N ASP A 124 6.20 20.83 4.01
CA ASP A 124 6.75 19.47 3.98
C ASP A 124 6.19 18.60 2.83
N LEU A 125 5.82 19.22 1.70
CA LEU A 125 5.41 18.48 0.51
C LEU A 125 6.46 17.42 0.17
N MET A 126 6.02 16.16 0.14
CA MET A 126 6.84 15.02 -0.21
C MET A 126 6.61 14.64 -1.67
N LEU A 127 7.69 14.58 -2.44
CA LEU A 127 7.71 14.06 -3.80
C LEU A 127 8.39 12.70 -3.79
N ARG A 128 7.82 11.73 -4.50
CA ARG A 128 8.35 10.37 -4.59
C ARG A 128 8.49 9.96 -6.05
N ALA A 129 9.58 9.27 -6.37
CA ALA A 129 9.79 8.64 -7.67
C ALA A 129 10.43 7.28 -7.45
N GLU A 130 9.77 6.21 -7.88
CA GLU A 130 10.21 4.83 -7.66
C GLU A 130 10.07 4.00 -8.93
N TYR A 131 11.00 3.09 -9.14
CA TYR A 131 10.86 1.97 -10.05
C TYR A 131 10.31 0.79 -9.28
N GLY A 132 9.33 0.10 -9.85
CA GLY A 132 8.72 -1.12 -9.31
C GLY A 132 8.83 -2.29 -10.26
N TYR A 133 9.10 -3.45 -9.70
CA TYR A 133 8.98 -4.74 -10.36
C TYR A 133 8.07 -5.64 -9.51
N ASN A 134 6.98 -6.11 -10.09
CA ASN A 134 6.08 -7.08 -9.49
C ASN A 134 6.07 -8.37 -10.31
N ARG A 135 6.08 -9.50 -9.61
CA ARG A 135 6.03 -10.84 -10.21
C ARG A 135 5.02 -11.70 -9.47
N LEU A 136 4.04 -12.23 -10.20
CA LEU A 136 3.06 -13.17 -9.67
C LEU A 136 3.39 -14.59 -10.10
N THR A 137 3.30 -15.52 -9.14
CA THR A 137 3.62 -16.95 -9.34
C THR A 137 2.49 -17.82 -8.83
N SER A 138 2.24 -18.93 -9.50
CA SER A 138 1.33 -19.96 -9.00
C SER A 138 1.85 -20.54 -7.68
N SER A 139 0.99 -20.71 -6.69
CA SER A 139 1.36 -21.29 -5.39
C SER A 139 1.88 -22.74 -5.49
N ASN A 140 1.38 -23.52 -6.45
CA ASN A 140 1.67 -24.93 -6.58
C ASN A 140 2.97 -25.23 -7.34
N SER A 141 3.33 -24.40 -8.33
CA SER A 141 4.47 -24.66 -9.22
C SER A 141 5.54 -23.59 -9.19
N PHE A 142 5.28 -22.46 -8.51
CA PHE A 142 6.12 -21.25 -8.54
C PHE A 142 6.38 -20.70 -9.95
N ASN A 143 5.63 -21.18 -10.95
CA ASN A 143 5.70 -20.66 -12.30
C ASN A 143 5.14 -19.25 -12.35
N GLU A 144 5.86 -18.38 -13.00
CA GLU A 144 5.40 -17.03 -13.28
C GLU A 144 4.18 -17.07 -14.21
N PHE A 145 3.14 -16.32 -13.90
CA PHE A 145 1.99 -16.12 -14.78
C PHE A 145 1.73 -14.65 -15.08
N PHE A 146 2.41 -13.74 -14.37
CA PHE A 146 2.36 -12.32 -14.62
C PHE A 146 3.60 -11.64 -14.07
N SER A 147 4.14 -10.68 -14.81
CA SER A 147 5.12 -9.73 -14.30
C SER A 147 4.88 -8.33 -14.85
N ASN A 148 5.29 -7.32 -14.08
CA ASN A 148 5.13 -5.92 -14.45
C ASN A 148 6.33 -5.10 -13.99
N HIS A 149 6.79 -4.22 -14.86
CA HIS A 149 7.77 -3.19 -14.59
C HIS A 149 7.09 -1.82 -14.65
N SER A 150 7.24 -1.01 -13.63
CA SER A 150 6.53 0.27 -13.57
C SER A 150 7.38 1.39 -12.98
N ILE A 151 6.97 2.62 -13.26
CA ILE A 151 7.46 3.83 -12.58
C ILE A 151 6.29 4.40 -11.78
N PHE A 152 6.52 4.58 -10.51
CA PHE A 152 5.65 5.29 -9.60
C PHE A 152 6.15 6.71 -9.39
N LEU A 153 5.23 7.69 -9.50
CA LEU A 153 5.49 9.08 -9.13
C LEU A 153 4.38 9.52 -8.19
N GLY A 154 4.74 10.15 -7.07
CA GLY A 154 3.78 10.59 -6.07
C GLY A 154 4.11 11.96 -5.51
N ALA A 155 3.07 12.65 -5.06
CA ALA A 155 3.15 13.89 -4.32
C ALA A 155 2.17 13.85 -3.15
N GLU A 156 2.64 14.07 -1.93
CA GLU A 156 1.83 14.13 -0.72
C GLU A 156 2.09 15.42 0.05
N LEU A 157 1.01 16.08 0.45
CA LEU A 157 1.02 17.29 1.26
C LEU A 157 0.39 17.00 2.63
N PRO A 158 1.22 16.84 3.69
CA PRO A 158 0.75 16.58 5.03
C PRO A 158 0.40 17.88 5.76
N PHE A 159 -0.74 17.91 6.44
CA PHE A 159 -1.17 18.98 7.32
C PHE A 159 -1.28 18.47 8.76
N ARG A 160 -0.35 18.86 9.61
CA ARG A 160 -0.36 18.48 11.02
C ARG A 160 -1.39 19.32 11.78
N ILE A 161 -2.31 18.65 12.47
CA ILE A 161 -3.34 19.26 13.30
C ILE A 161 -3.02 18.99 14.76
N GLY A 162 -2.28 19.90 15.40
CA GLY A 162 -1.75 19.71 16.75
C GLY A 162 -0.66 18.65 16.80
N ARG A 163 -0.64 17.84 17.88
CA ARG A 163 0.42 16.83 18.14
C ARG A 163 0.03 15.38 17.80
N ALA A 164 -1.25 15.15 17.57
CA ALA A 164 -1.78 13.79 17.48
C ALA A 164 -2.57 13.52 16.21
N GLN A 165 -2.71 14.49 15.33
CA GLN A 165 -3.56 14.38 14.16
C GLN A 165 -2.84 14.89 12.93
N GLN A 166 -3.10 14.25 11.81
CA GLN A 166 -2.59 14.64 10.49
C GLN A 166 -3.70 14.46 9.46
N PHE A 167 -3.84 15.44 8.59
CA PHE A 167 -4.60 15.33 7.36
C PHE A 167 -3.60 15.36 6.20
N SER A 168 -3.79 14.55 5.17
CA SER A 168 -2.94 14.53 3.98
C SER A 168 -3.78 14.61 2.72
N LEU A 169 -3.23 15.28 1.72
CA LEU A 169 -3.71 15.25 0.35
C LEU A 169 -2.60 14.71 -0.53
N GLY A 170 -2.92 13.82 -1.44
CA GLY A 170 -1.92 13.27 -2.34
C GLY A 170 -2.47 13.00 -3.74
N ALA A 171 -1.53 12.87 -4.66
CA ALA A 171 -1.78 12.44 -6.02
C ALA A 171 -0.61 11.55 -6.45
N ASP A 172 -0.95 10.39 -7.03
CA ASP A 172 0.03 9.40 -7.44
C ASP A 172 -0.25 8.96 -8.89
N THR A 173 0.78 8.47 -9.55
CA THR A 173 0.64 7.76 -10.82
C THR A 173 1.57 6.56 -10.86
N ASN A 174 1.07 5.44 -11.39
CA ASN A 174 1.83 4.23 -11.65
C ASN A 174 1.80 3.92 -13.14
N ILE A 175 2.93 4.14 -13.82
CA ILE A 175 3.06 3.97 -15.27
C ILE A 175 3.71 2.61 -15.52
N SER A 176 2.96 1.66 -16.08
CA SER A 176 3.50 0.38 -16.48
C SER A 176 4.39 0.53 -17.72
N LEU A 177 5.64 0.17 -17.59
CA LEU A 177 6.61 0.19 -18.69
C LEU A 177 6.52 -1.09 -19.55
N HIS A 178 6.35 -2.22 -18.88
CA HIS A 178 6.26 -3.53 -19.51
C HIS A 178 5.49 -4.49 -18.61
N ALA A 179 4.60 -5.28 -19.20
CA ALA A 179 3.91 -6.36 -18.50
C ALA A 179 3.89 -7.62 -19.37
N ASP A 180 4.04 -8.78 -18.74
CA ASP A 180 3.92 -10.08 -19.36
C ASP A 180 2.96 -10.96 -18.52
N PRO A 181 1.82 -11.41 -19.09
CA PRO A 181 1.30 -11.08 -20.43
C PRO A 181 0.85 -9.62 -20.55
N ALA A 182 0.88 -9.08 -21.78
CA ALA A 182 0.58 -7.68 -22.06
C ALA A 182 -0.88 -7.22 -21.79
N PRO A 183 -1.94 -8.06 -21.94
CA PRO A 183 -3.31 -7.57 -21.78
C PRO A 183 -3.65 -6.89 -20.45
N PRO A 184 -3.12 -7.30 -19.28
CA PRO A 184 -3.36 -6.61 -18.01
C PRO A 184 -2.57 -5.31 -17.83
N ARG A 185 -1.69 -4.94 -18.77
CA ARG A 185 -0.89 -3.72 -18.67
C ARG A 185 -1.79 -2.50 -18.62
N ARG A 186 -1.58 -1.66 -17.58
CA ARG A 186 -2.39 -0.47 -17.33
C ARG A 186 -1.57 0.63 -16.69
N HIS A 187 -1.99 1.87 -16.94
CA HIS A 187 -1.55 3.04 -16.19
C HIS A 187 -2.58 3.38 -15.12
N GLU A 188 -2.11 3.76 -13.97
CA GLU A 188 -2.98 4.15 -12.86
C GLU A 188 -2.68 5.58 -12.45
N PHE A 189 -3.74 6.36 -12.23
CA PHE A 189 -3.68 7.72 -11.71
C PHE A 189 -4.61 7.78 -10.52
N ASP A 190 -4.14 8.28 -9.40
CA ASP A 190 -4.99 8.45 -8.25
C ASP A 190 -4.82 9.81 -7.56
N ILE A 191 -5.90 10.21 -6.88
CA ILE A 191 -5.91 11.30 -5.92
C ILE A 191 -6.51 10.80 -4.63
N TYR A 192 -5.98 11.23 -3.50
CA TYR A 192 -6.48 10.80 -2.22
C TYR A 192 -6.47 11.92 -1.18
N ALA A 193 -7.35 11.75 -0.21
CA ALA A 193 -7.39 12.51 1.02
C ALA A 193 -7.41 11.54 2.20
N GLY A 194 -6.59 11.79 3.19
CA GLY A 194 -6.49 10.93 4.34
C GLY A 194 -6.43 11.70 5.65
N TYR A 195 -6.86 11.05 6.71
CA TYR A 195 -6.81 11.57 8.07
C TYR A 195 -6.32 10.48 9.02
N ALA A 196 -5.37 10.82 9.85
CA ALA A 196 -4.85 9.93 10.88
C ALA A 196 -4.83 10.61 12.25
N VAL A 197 -5.13 9.83 13.31
CA VAL A 197 -5.14 10.30 14.69
C VAL A 197 -4.49 9.27 15.62
N ASN A 198 -3.51 9.72 16.40
CA ASN A 198 -2.96 8.97 17.51
C ASN A 198 -3.88 9.12 18.74
N LEU A 199 -4.77 8.15 18.98
CA LEU A 199 -5.66 8.15 20.16
C LEU A 199 -4.87 7.94 21.45
N THR A 200 -3.82 7.13 21.38
CA THR A 200 -2.85 6.92 22.45
C THR A 200 -1.42 6.89 21.87
N ARG A 201 -0.40 6.69 22.71
CA ARG A 201 0.97 6.46 22.24
C ARG A 201 1.15 5.16 21.46
N SER A 202 0.18 4.25 21.53
CA SER A 202 0.23 2.91 20.93
C SER A 202 -0.90 2.63 19.95
N LEU A 203 -1.91 3.49 19.84
CA LEU A 203 -3.06 3.29 18.97
C LEU A 203 -3.21 4.47 18.02
N THR A 204 -3.08 4.18 16.74
CA THR A 204 -3.35 5.10 15.63
C THR A 204 -4.58 4.61 14.87
N ILE A 205 -5.47 5.51 14.50
CA ILE A 205 -6.61 5.25 13.61
C ILE A 205 -6.45 6.14 12.39
N GLY A 206 -6.69 5.57 11.22
CA GLY A 206 -6.65 6.26 9.92
C GLY A 206 -7.93 6.08 9.13
N ALA A 207 -8.21 7.05 8.26
CA ALA A 207 -9.24 6.98 7.25
C ALA A 207 -8.69 7.58 5.95
N VAL A 208 -8.91 6.91 4.82
CA VAL A 208 -8.46 7.37 3.50
C VAL A 208 -9.59 7.22 2.50
N GLY A 209 -9.84 8.27 1.72
CA GLY A 209 -10.67 8.20 0.52
C GLY A 209 -9.80 8.40 -0.72
N ARG A 210 -9.96 7.56 -1.74
CA ARG A 210 -9.17 7.58 -2.99
C ARG A 210 -10.08 7.46 -4.21
N ILE A 211 -9.66 8.09 -5.30
CA ILE A 211 -10.26 7.93 -6.62
C ILE A 211 -9.14 7.51 -7.56
N PHE A 212 -9.30 6.34 -8.17
CA PHE A 212 -8.37 5.78 -9.16
C PHE A 212 -8.96 5.89 -10.56
N VAL A 213 -8.12 6.19 -11.51
CA VAL A 213 -8.38 6.00 -12.95
C VAL A 213 -7.35 5.01 -13.47
N ARG A 214 -7.82 3.91 -14.05
CA ARG A 214 -6.98 2.89 -14.68
C ARG A 214 -7.22 2.87 -16.16
N ASP A 215 -6.19 3.06 -16.94
CA ASP A 215 -6.20 3.03 -18.38
C ASP A 215 -5.42 1.83 -18.89
N TYR A 216 -6.09 0.93 -19.60
CA TYR A 216 -5.52 -0.32 -20.09
C TYR A 216 -5.02 -0.15 -21.52
N GLU A 217 -3.72 -0.25 -21.73
CA GLU A 217 -3.05 0.05 -22.99
C GLU A 217 -3.42 -0.90 -24.15
N ASN A 218 -3.66 -2.18 -23.83
CA ASN A 218 -3.85 -3.23 -24.85
C ASN A 218 -5.32 -3.63 -25.06
N ILE A 219 -6.22 -3.03 -24.32
CA ILE A 219 -7.66 -3.19 -24.45
C ILE A 219 -8.29 -1.81 -24.30
N ASP A 220 -9.28 -1.49 -25.12
CA ASP A 220 -9.99 -0.21 -25.04
C ASP A 220 -10.87 -0.17 -23.78
N ARG A 221 -10.20 -0.04 -22.62
CA ARG A 221 -10.85 -0.08 -21.32
C ARG A 221 -10.26 0.96 -20.38
N THR A 222 -11.15 1.73 -19.78
CA THR A 222 -10.83 2.65 -18.68
C THR A 222 -11.76 2.35 -17.51
N ASP A 223 -11.19 2.19 -16.31
CA ASP A 223 -11.93 1.98 -15.08
C ASP A 223 -11.75 3.19 -14.17
N VAL A 224 -12.84 3.61 -13.53
CA VAL A 224 -12.81 4.59 -12.44
C VAL A 224 -13.28 3.92 -11.17
N SER A 225 -12.48 4.02 -10.13
CA SER A 225 -12.77 3.35 -8.86
C SER A 225 -12.70 4.35 -7.71
N GLU A 226 -13.67 4.25 -6.83
CA GLU A 226 -13.73 4.98 -5.56
C GLU A 226 -13.45 3.99 -4.43
N VAL A 227 -12.49 4.32 -3.57
CA VAL A 227 -12.09 3.47 -2.45
C VAL A 227 -12.12 4.27 -1.16
N PHE A 228 -12.74 3.71 -0.14
CA PHE A 228 -12.70 4.22 1.22
C PHE A 228 -12.09 3.16 2.14
N ALA A 229 -11.08 3.54 2.90
CA ALA A 229 -10.41 2.66 3.86
C ALA A 229 -10.43 3.24 5.28
N LEU A 230 -10.62 2.35 6.26
CA LEU A 230 -10.44 2.62 7.69
C LEU A 230 -9.37 1.68 8.22
N THR A 231 -8.44 2.20 9.00
CA THR A 231 -7.36 1.43 9.61
C THR A 231 -7.25 1.68 11.10
N ALA A 232 -6.79 0.69 11.84
CA ALA A 232 -6.43 0.81 13.24
C ALA A 232 -5.13 0.05 13.48
N ASN A 233 -4.11 0.74 13.98
CA ASN A 233 -2.80 0.19 14.29
C ASN A 233 -2.55 0.25 15.78
N TYR A 234 -2.28 -0.90 16.41
CA TYR A 234 -1.94 -0.99 17.82
C TYR A 234 -0.54 -1.56 18.02
N ARG A 235 0.37 -0.73 18.51
CA ARG A 235 1.73 -1.13 18.85
C ARG A 235 1.75 -1.81 20.21
N ILE A 236 1.98 -3.12 20.24
CA ILE A 236 2.03 -3.94 21.44
C ILE A 236 3.40 -3.77 22.11
N THR A 237 4.48 -3.87 21.32
CA THR A 237 5.86 -3.62 21.76
C THR A 237 6.59 -2.75 20.73
N LYS A 238 7.90 -2.55 20.87
CA LYS A 238 8.71 -1.82 19.87
C LYS A 238 8.82 -2.53 18.53
N CYS A 239 8.69 -3.86 18.50
CA CYS A 239 8.84 -4.68 17.30
C CYS A 239 7.59 -5.50 16.98
N PHE A 240 6.51 -5.44 17.77
CA PHE A 240 5.30 -6.22 17.57
C PHE A 240 4.08 -5.32 17.57
N SER A 241 3.25 -5.44 16.54
CA SER A 241 2.02 -4.67 16.36
C SER A 241 0.87 -5.55 15.89
N ALA A 242 -0.35 -5.07 16.12
CA ALA A 242 -1.57 -5.62 15.57
C ALA A 242 -2.28 -4.53 14.78
N SER A 243 -2.82 -4.87 13.62
CA SER A 243 -3.60 -3.95 12.80
C SER A 243 -4.96 -4.54 12.45
N ALA A 244 -5.90 -3.65 12.16
CA ALA A 244 -7.20 -3.98 11.57
C ALA A 244 -7.47 -2.98 10.45
N ALA A 245 -8.08 -3.47 9.35
CA ALA A 245 -8.43 -2.64 8.23
C ALA A 245 -9.79 -3.05 7.65
N SER A 246 -10.53 -2.06 7.15
CA SER A 246 -11.75 -2.26 6.38
C SER A 246 -11.70 -1.38 5.15
N THR A 247 -12.04 -1.93 3.98
CA THR A 247 -12.13 -1.17 2.73
C THR A 247 -13.48 -1.38 2.06
N LEU A 248 -13.97 -0.33 1.42
CA LEU A 248 -15.12 -0.35 0.55
C LEU A 248 -14.68 0.21 -0.78
N ALA A 249 -14.95 -0.51 -1.86
CA ALA A 249 -14.61 -0.05 -3.20
C ALA A 249 -15.78 -0.22 -4.18
N TRP A 250 -15.90 0.77 -5.05
CA TRP A 250 -16.82 0.78 -6.19
C TRP A 250 -16.01 1.07 -7.44
N SER A 251 -16.14 0.22 -8.44
CA SER A 251 -15.47 0.39 -9.73
C SER A 251 -16.48 0.42 -10.85
N GLN A 252 -16.33 1.40 -11.72
CA GLN A 252 -17.09 1.57 -12.95
C GLN A 252 -16.12 1.50 -14.12
N SER A 253 -16.46 0.68 -15.11
CA SER A 253 -15.64 0.44 -16.29
C SER A 253 -16.33 0.95 -17.54
N SER A 254 -15.57 1.41 -18.54
CA SER A 254 -16.07 1.63 -19.89
C SER A 254 -16.68 0.35 -20.50
N MET A 255 -16.23 -0.82 -20.04
CA MET A 255 -16.81 -2.13 -20.30
C MET A 255 -17.58 -2.61 -19.07
N SER A 256 -18.90 -2.43 -19.06
CA SER A 256 -19.73 -2.67 -17.86
C SER A 256 -19.68 -4.09 -17.27
N ALA A 257 -19.14 -5.07 -17.98
CA ALA A 257 -18.88 -6.41 -17.44
C ALA A 257 -17.83 -6.41 -16.31
N PHE A 258 -16.98 -5.40 -16.26
CA PHE A 258 -15.94 -5.22 -15.26
C PHE A 258 -16.33 -4.27 -14.12
N ASP A 259 -17.58 -3.79 -14.09
CA ASP A 259 -18.09 -3.06 -12.93
C ASP A 259 -18.11 -3.97 -11.71
N TYR A 260 -17.72 -3.48 -10.55
CA TYR A 260 -17.86 -4.26 -9.33
C TYR A 260 -18.00 -3.39 -8.08
N LYS A 261 -18.43 -4.05 -7.01
CA LYS A 261 -18.39 -3.53 -5.65
C LYS A 261 -17.75 -4.57 -4.77
N VAL A 262 -16.92 -4.13 -3.84
CA VAL A 262 -16.28 -5.03 -2.89
C VAL A 262 -16.14 -4.36 -1.53
N ALA A 263 -16.35 -5.14 -0.47
CA ALA A 263 -16.03 -4.78 0.89
C ALA A 263 -15.03 -5.80 1.44
N ASN A 264 -13.93 -5.29 2.01
CA ASN A 264 -12.93 -6.12 2.65
C ASN A 264 -12.84 -5.74 4.13
N LEU A 265 -12.60 -6.73 4.98
CA LEU A 265 -12.36 -6.56 6.41
C LEU A 265 -11.26 -7.52 6.83
N GLY A 266 -10.26 -7.03 7.51
CA GLY A 266 -9.16 -7.88 7.92
C GLY A 266 -8.36 -7.34 9.09
N GLY A 267 -7.35 -8.11 9.46
CA GLY A 267 -6.38 -7.74 10.47
C GLY A 267 -5.08 -8.48 10.26
N ALA A 268 -4.03 -8.00 10.89
CA ALA A 268 -2.71 -8.59 10.82
C ALA A 268 -2.00 -8.51 12.17
N LEU A 269 -1.14 -9.49 12.42
CA LEU A 269 -0.07 -9.39 13.41
C LEU A 269 1.24 -9.20 12.65
N SER A 270 2.07 -8.28 13.08
CA SER A 270 3.34 -7.98 12.42
C SER A 270 4.49 -7.86 13.41
N LEU A 271 5.65 -8.36 12.99
CA LEU A 271 6.95 -8.20 13.62
C LEU A 271 7.82 -7.35 12.71
N SER A 272 8.40 -6.29 13.24
CA SER A 272 9.30 -5.41 12.50
C SER A 272 10.53 -5.11 13.33
N PHE A 273 11.72 -5.30 12.74
CA PHE A 273 13.02 -5.05 13.37
C PHE A 273 13.75 -3.99 12.57
N LYS A 274 14.14 -2.89 13.24
CA LYS A 274 14.94 -1.82 12.66
C LYS A 274 16.37 -1.91 13.17
N PHE A 275 17.37 -1.64 12.32
CA PHE A 275 18.80 -1.66 12.66
C PHE A 275 19.65 -0.85 11.67
#